data_66bf439c1c7f91c3ad5b9a44aeda4614
#
_entry.id   66bf439c1c7f91c3ad5b9a44aeda4614
#
_cell.length_a   1.000
_cell.length_b   1.000
_cell.length_c   1.000
_cell.angle_alpha   90.00
_cell.angle_beta   90.00
_cell.angle_gamma   90.00
#
_symmetry.space_group_name_H-M   'P 1'
#
loop_
_entity.id
_entity.type
_entity.pdbx_description
1 polymer ?
#
loop_
_entity_poly.entity_id
_entity_poly.type
_entity_poly.pdbx_seq_one_letter_code
_entity_poly.pdbx_strand_id
1 'polypeptide(L)'
;MKRLVIICIFGVVSVSLLAQQDPKFSQNMFLVPVYNPGAVGSTDKICLAAAFRNQWAGLPDAPVTTTFTANMPVNFLGRSHGIGINLMNDNLAFNNDFNISFSYAFRIDLGTGSLGIGTSLGLANQSLTPSWNGADIIKWEGDGAIPQTGGSVFGFDMGLGVYYNTDNLYVGASTTHLNQTSFDYPDDVAETKLIRHYYLMAGYNIQLTNPMFEIMPSLMLQSDARSHHIYLNTNVRYNKRFWGGVSYSVGGALSALLGIELMNGIKIGYSYDFELSPMMKYSSGSHEITVRYCFDLSNDRSPQKYKSIRFL
;
A
#
# COMPACT_ATOMS: atom_id res chain seq x y z
N MET A 1 26.89 -35.95 -22.41
CA MET A 1 25.73 -35.91 -21.53
C MET A 1 25.73 -34.70 -20.55
N LYS A 2 26.80 -34.34 -19.87
CA LYS A 2 26.83 -33.19 -18.93
C LYS A 2 26.56 -31.81 -19.60
N ARG A 3 26.96 -31.62 -20.86
CA ARG A 3 26.69 -30.35 -21.58
C ARG A 3 25.26 -30.21 -22.08
N LEU A 4 24.54 -31.33 -22.30
CA LEU A 4 23.12 -31.30 -22.69
C LEU A 4 22.20 -30.89 -21.49
N VAL A 5 22.58 -31.31 -20.26
CA VAL A 5 21.84 -30.98 -19.04
C VAL A 5 21.92 -29.46 -18.74
N ILE A 6 23.07 -28.84 -19.00
CA ILE A 6 23.25 -27.38 -18.80
C ILE A 6 22.42 -26.58 -19.78
N ILE A 7 22.25 -27.01 -21.03
CA ILE A 7 21.43 -26.36 -22.04
C ILE A 7 19.93 -26.47 -21.69
N CYS A 8 19.48 -27.58 -21.11
CA CYS A 8 18.12 -27.75 -20.65
C CYS A 8 17.76 -26.89 -19.43
N ILE A 9 18.74 -26.57 -18.57
CA ILE A 9 18.50 -25.68 -17.41
C ILE A 9 18.41 -24.22 -17.83
N PHE A 10 19.12 -23.80 -18.90
CA PHE A 10 19.03 -22.43 -19.44
C PHE A 10 17.82 -22.18 -20.32
N GLY A 11 17.17 -23.23 -20.85
CA GLY A 11 16.02 -23.13 -21.76
C GLY A 11 14.64 -22.91 -21.11
N VAL A 12 14.56 -22.89 -19.76
CA VAL A 12 13.26 -22.77 -19.02
C VAL A 12 13.02 -21.37 -18.44
N VAL A 13 13.90 -20.41 -18.70
CA VAL A 13 13.64 -19.02 -18.28
C VAL A 13 13.06 -18.23 -19.45
N SER A 14 11.88 -18.63 -19.90
CA SER A 14 11.00 -17.75 -20.64
C SER A 14 10.33 -16.83 -19.63
N VAL A 15 10.96 -15.71 -19.33
CA VAL A 15 10.35 -14.65 -18.51
C VAL A 15 9.27 -14.00 -19.36
N SER A 16 8.04 -14.42 -19.18
CA SER A 16 6.90 -13.65 -19.67
C SER A 16 6.87 -12.35 -18.86
N LEU A 17 7.27 -11.25 -19.49
CA LEU A 17 7.19 -9.91 -18.93
C LEU A 17 5.72 -9.48 -18.89
N LEU A 18 4.97 -9.91 -17.89
CA LEU A 18 3.70 -9.30 -17.53
C LEU A 18 4.02 -8.30 -16.42
N ALA A 19 4.06 -7.03 -16.77
CA ALA A 19 4.67 -5.98 -15.97
C ALA A 19 3.65 -5.21 -15.09
N GLN A 20 2.44 -5.71 -14.89
CA GLN A 20 1.50 -5.06 -13.98
C GLN A 20 1.84 -5.45 -12.54
N GLN A 21 2.26 -4.48 -11.76
CA GLN A 21 2.55 -4.64 -10.33
C GLN A 21 1.76 -3.61 -9.54
N ASP A 22 1.22 -4.04 -8.40
CA ASP A 22 0.61 -3.11 -7.45
C ASP A 22 1.59 -1.99 -7.07
N PRO A 23 1.12 -0.75 -6.95
CA PRO A 23 1.94 0.38 -6.54
C PRO A 23 2.66 0.12 -5.23
N LYS A 24 3.88 0.63 -5.13
CA LYS A 24 4.79 0.42 -4.00
C LYS A 24 4.93 1.72 -3.23
N PHE A 25 4.89 1.63 -1.89
CA PHE A 25 5.13 2.77 -1.02
C PHE A 25 6.32 2.51 -0.11
N SER A 26 7.22 3.48 -0.01
CA SER A 26 8.40 3.41 0.86
C SER A 26 8.01 3.49 2.33
N GLN A 27 6.89 4.15 2.63
CA GLN A 27 6.29 4.25 3.95
C GLN A 27 5.15 3.24 4.16
N ASN A 28 5.28 2.03 3.61
CA ASN A 28 4.26 0.97 3.63
C ASN A 28 3.75 0.61 5.04
N MET A 29 4.61 0.75 6.07
CA MET A 29 4.26 0.47 7.47
C MET A 29 3.17 1.40 8.01
N PHE A 30 2.92 2.54 7.39
CA PHE A 30 1.84 3.47 7.76
C PHE A 30 0.55 3.25 6.95
N LEU A 31 0.61 2.42 5.91
CA LEU A 31 -0.47 2.16 4.95
C LEU A 31 -0.96 0.70 4.97
N VAL A 32 -0.75 -0.01 6.08
CA VAL A 32 -1.09 -1.44 6.21
C VAL A 32 -2.50 -1.80 5.73
N PRO A 33 -3.58 -1.01 6.01
CA PRO A 33 -4.93 -1.33 5.53
C PRO A 33 -5.09 -1.32 4.01
N VAL A 34 -4.21 -0.66 3.27
CA VAL A 34 -4.21 -0.67 1.79
C VAL A 34 -3.88 -2.06 1.27
N TYR A 35 -2.96 -2.76 1.95
CA TYR A 35 -2.47 -4.07 1.53
C TYR A 35 -3.19 -5.24 2.20
N ASN A 36 -3.74 -5.02 3.41
CA ASN A 36 -4.30 -6.11 4.22
C ASN A 36 -5.66 -5.72 4.82
N PRO A 37 -6.76 -6.29 4.31
CA PRO A 37 -8.09 -6.02 4.85
C PRO A 37 -8.27 -6.51 6.29
N GLY A 38 -7.48 -7.49 6.77
CA GLY A 38 -7.51 -7.93 8.17
C GLY A 38 -7.03 -6.87 9.16
N ALA A 39 -6.33 -5.83 8.67
CA ALA A 39 -5.83 -4.75 9.51
C ALA A 39 -6.83 -3.64 9.79
N VAL A 40 -7.98 -3.59 9.09
CA VAL A 40 -8.98 -2.54 9.32
C VAL A 40 -9.58 -2.65 10.72
N GLY A 41 -9.72 -1.52 11.40
CA GLY A 41 -10.21 -1.48 12.78
C GLY A 41 -9.24 -2.11 13.80
N SER A 42 -7.95 -2.28 13.47
CA SER A 42 -6.95 -2.84 14.40
C SER A 42 -6.56 -1.89 15.52
N THR A 43 -6.95 -0.64 15.43
CA THR A 43 -6.81 0.38 16.47
C THR A 43 -8.19 0.73 16.99
N ASP A 44 -8.27 1.18 18.25
CA ASP A 44 -9.55 1.63 18.85
C ASP A 44 -9.97 3.03 18.37
N LYS A 45 -9.46 3.46 17.21
CA LYS A 45 -9.61 4.81 16.68
C LYS A 45 -10.11 4.78 15.23
N ILE A 46 -10.75 5.85 14.82
CA ILE A 46 -10.90 6.13 13.39
C ILE A 46 -9.56 6.60 12.88
N CYS A 47 -9.03 5.92 11.88
CA CYS A 47 -7.77 6.27 11.24
C CYS A 47 -7.98 6.60 9.77
N LEU A 48 -7.46 7.75 9.38
CA LEU A 48 -7.36 8.21 8.02
C LEU A 48 -5.90 8.24 7.62
N ALA A 49 -5.57 7.78 6.42
CA ALA A 49 -4.24 7.97 5.87
C ALA A 49 -4.32 8.27 4.37
N ALA A 50 -3.41 9.10 3.91
CA ALA A 50 -3.23 9.40 2.49
C ALA A 50 -1.74 9.34 2.16
N ALA A 51 -1.43 8.91 0.95
CA ALA A 51 -0.08 8.99 0.42
C ALA A 51 -0.11 9.48 -1.03
N PHE A 52 0.89 10.28 -1.37
CA PHE A 52 1.20 10.70 -2.72
C PHE A 52 2.64 10.30 -3.02
N ARG A 53 2.83 9.57 -4.12
CA ARG A 53 4.14 9.11 -4.56
C ARG A 53 4.37 9.52 -6.01
N ASN A 54 5.49 10.19 -6.24
CA ASN A 54 6.03 10.46 -7.56
C ASN A 54 7.30 9.60 -7.72
N GLN A 55 7.15 8.50 -8.44
CA GLN A 55 8.23 7.56 -8.66
C GLN A 55 9.06 8.00 -9.87
N TRP A 56 10.39 7.85 -9.79
CA TRP A 56 11.34 8.19 -10.85
C TRP A 56 11.19 9.62 -11.38
N ALA A 57 11.13 10.57 -10.46
CA ALA A 57 10.99 11.98 -10.80
C ALA A 57 12.01 12.44 -11.85
N GLY A 58 11.54 13.25 -12.81
CA GLY A 58 12.34 13.72 -13.94
C GLY A 58 12.21 12.87 -15.20
N LEU A 59 11.65 11.66 -15.12
CA LEU A 59 11.28 10.91 -16.32
C LEU A 59 9.92 11.40 -16.85
N PRO A 60 9.79 11.58 -18.17
CA PRO A 60 8.47 11.75 -18.78
C PRO A 60 7.57 10.55 -18.46
N ASP A 61 6.29 10.81 -18.21
CA ASP A 61 5.27 9.78 -18.00
C ASP A 61 5.58 8.77 -16.86
N ALA A 62 6.40 9.20 -15.88
CA ALA A 62 6.75 8.42 -14.72
C ALA A 62 5.53 8.14 -13.82
N PRO A 63 5.52 7.02 -13.07
CA PRO A 63 4.40 6.65 -12.23
C PRO A 63 4.09 7.69 -11.15
N VAL A 64 2.82 8.07 -11.05
CA VAL A 64 2.30 8.93 -9.98
C VAL A 64 1.14 8.22 -9.32
N THR A 65 1.34 7.83 -8.06
CA THR A 65 0.35 7.09 -7.27
C THR A 65 -0.20 7.95 -6.15
N THR A 66 -1.51 7.95 -6.00
CA THR A 66 -2.19 8.56 -4.85
C THR A 66 -3.07 7.50 -4.19
N THR A 67 -3.01 7.40 -2.87
CA THR A 67 -3.90 6.52 -2.12
C THR A 67 -4.51 7.22 -0.93
N PHE A 68 -5.73 6.83 -0.60
CA PHE A 68 -6.44 7.25 0.61
C PHE A 68 -7.07 6.04 1.25
N THR A 69 -6.93 5.91 2.56
CA THR A 69 -7.59 4.87 3.35
C THR A 69 -8.23 5.48 4.58
N ALA A 70 -9.42 5.01 4.88
CA ALA A 70 -10.13 5.33 6.13
C ALA A 70 -10.61 4.01 6.74
N ASN A 71 -10.38 3.83 8.02
CA ASN A 71 -10.85 2.63 8.72
C ASN A 71 -11.19 2.94 10.18
N MET A 72 -12.08 2.12 10.74
CA MET A 72 -12.53 2.28 12.11
C MET A 72 -12.95 0.94 12.72
N PRO A 73 -12.85 0.78 14.06
CA PRO A 73 -13.48 -0.32 14.76
C PRO A 73 -14.98 -0.10 14.85
N VAL A 74 -15.75 -1.18 14.81
CA VAL A 74 -17.20 -1.18 15.01
C VAL A 74 -17.55 -2.34 15.93
N ASN A 75 -18.35 -2.07 16.95
CA ASN A 75 -18.86 -3.11 17.84
C ASN A 75 -20.28 -3.49 17.40
N PHE A 76 -20.47 -4.74 17.00
CA PHE A 76 -21.73 -5.27 16.56
C PHE A 76 -21.95 -6.68 17.14
N LEU A 77 -23.16 -6.95 17.63
CA LEU A 77 -23.52 -8.23 18.31
C LEU A 77 -22.55 -8.64 19.43
N GLY A 78 -22.02 -7.68 20.18
CA GLY A 78 -21.08 -7.94 21.28
C GLY A 78 -19.70 -8.41 20.83
N ARG A 79 -19.36 -8.23 19.56
CA ARG A 79 -18.06 -8.58 18.94
C ARG A 79 -17.43 -7.36 18.33
N SER A 80 -16.10 -7.35 18.31
CA SER A 80 -15.32 -6.31 17.63
C SER A 80 -15.16 -6.63 16.16
N HIS A 81 -15.38 -5.64 15.33
CA HIS A 81 -15.23 -5.69 13.87
C HIS A 81 -14.43 -4.50 13.40
N GLY A 82 -13.88 -4.57 12.20
CA GLY A 82 -13.28 -3.45 11.51
C GLY A 82 -13.98 -3.21 10.18
N ILE A 83 -14.14 -1.96 9.83
CA ILE A 83 -14.58 -1.55 8.49
C ILE A 83 -13.62 -0.52 7.94
N GLY A 84 -13.47 -0.50 6.62
CA GLY A 84 -12.60 0.46 5.95
C GLY A 84 -12.95 0.67 4.49
N ILE A 85 -12.44 1.75 3.96
CA ILE A 85 -12.48 2.09 2.54
C ILE A 85 -11.07 2.45 2.09
N ASN A 86 -10.67 1.99 0.91
CA ASN A 86 -9.44 2.38 0.26
C ASN A 86 -9.76 2.92 -1.12
N LEU A 87 -9.12 4.03 -1.47
CA LEU A 87 -9.12 4.63 -2.79
C LEU A 87 -7.68 4.67 -3.26
N MET A 88 -7.43 4.27 -4.49
CA MET A 88 -6.10 4.35 -5.09
C MET A 88 -6.23 4.76 -6.54
N ASN A 89 -5.40 5.71 -6.94
CA ASN A 89 -5.24 6.13 -8.32
C ASN A 89 -3.78 6.03 -8.70
N ASP A 90 -3.48 5.29 -9.73
CA ASP A 90 -2.14 5.09 -10.26
C ASP A 90 -2.09 5.50 -11.72
N ASN A 91 -1.25 6.48 -12.01
CA ASN A 91 -1.04 6.99 -13.35
C ASN A 91 0.34 6.54 -13.82
N LEU A 92 0.39 5.76 -14.88
CA LEU A 92 1.62 5.32 -15.50
C LEU A 92 1.53 5.53 -17.03
N ALA A 93 2.26 6.49 -17.53
CA ALA A 93 2.21 6.87 -18.95
C ALA A 93 0.74 7.15 -19.39
N PHE A 94 0.24 6.36 -20.30
CA PHE A 94 -1.11 6.47 -20.84
C PHE A 94 -2.15 5.62 -20.08
N ASN A 95 -1.73 4.88 -19.08
CA ASN A 95 -2.63 4.11 -18.21
C ASN A 95 -3.01 4.93 -16.98
N ASN A 96 -4.29 4.91 -16.63
CA ASN A 96 -4.82 5.42 -15.38
C ASN A 96 -5.65 4.32 -14.73
N ASP A 97 -5.18 3.83 -13.60
CA ASP A 97 -5.81 2.76 -12.83
C ASP A 97 -6.43 3.35 -11.57
N PHE A 98 -7.75 3.35 -11.48
CA PHE A 98 -8.48 3.79 -10.29
C PHE A 98 -9.14 2.62 -9.60
N ASN A 99 -8.86 2.43 -8.32
CA ASN A 99 -9.41 1.38 -7.48
C ASN A 99 -10.15 1.96 -6.27
N ILE A 100 -11.34 1.45 -6.03
CA ILE A 100 -12.10 1.67 -4.79
C ILE A 100 -12.40 0.32 -4.16
N SER A 101 -12.09 0.14 -2.88
CA SER A 101 -12.42 -1.09 -2.15
C SER A 101 -12.97 -0.81 -0.76
N PHE A 102 -13.95 -1.62 -0.37
CA PHE A 102 -14.51 -1.68 0.97
C PHE A 102 -13.96 -2.91 1.67
N SER A 103 -13.44 -2.73 2.87
CA SER A 103 -12.84 -3.77 3.68
C SER A 103 -13.66 -4.01 4.93
N TYR A 104 -13.80 -5.28 5.29
CA TYR A 104 -14.41 -5.72 6.53
C TYR A 104 -13.48 -6.72 7.20
N ALA A 105 -13.32 -6.63 8.52
CA ALA A 105 -12.58 -7.59 9.32
C ALA A 105 -13.38 -8.01 10.54
N PHE A 106 -13.45 -9.30 10.78
CA PHE A 106 -13.87 -9.87 12.04
C PHE A 106 -12.68 -9.94 12.98
N ARG A 107 -12.83 -9.43 14.21
CA ARG A 107 -11.73 -9.35 15.16
C ARG A 107 -11.98 -10.28 16.35
N ILE A 108 -10.93 -11.00 16.73
CA ILE A 108 -10.94 -12.00 17.81
C ILE A 108 -9.81 -11.66 18.76
N ASP A 109 -10.12 -11.46 20.04
CA ASP A 109 -9.08 -11.32 21.05
C ASP A 109 -8.34 -12.63 21.22
N LEU A 110 -7.02 -12.60 21.06
CA LEU A 110 -6.16 -13.77 21.12
C LEU A 110 -4.90 -13.46 21.95
N GLY A 111 -4.88 -14.01 23.15
CA GLY A 111 -3.79 -13.73 24.10
C GLY A 111 -3.74 -12.26 24.49
N THR A 112 -2.60 -11.61 24.27
CA THR A 112 -2.38 -10.18 24.56
C THR A 112 -2.70 -9.27 23.37
N GLY A 113 -3.20 -9.83 22.28
CA GLY A 113 -3.46 -9.10 21.04
C GLY A 113 -4.81 -9.43 20.44
N SER A 114 -5.03 -8.95 19.23
CA SER A 114 -6.24 -9.14 18.45
C SER A 114 -5.91 -9.67 17.07
N LEU A 115 -6.61 -10.71 16.64
CA LEU A 115 -6.53 -11.29 15.31
C LEU A 115 -7.69 -10.77 14.46
N GLY A 116 -7.40 -10.08 13.37
CA GLY A 116 -8.36 -9.68 12.37
C GLY A 116 -8.34 -10.65 11.18
N ILE A 117 -9.49 -11.16 10.79
CA ILE A 117 -9.69 -11.92 9.55
C ILE A 117 -10.58 -11.07 8.67
N GLY A 118 -10.04 -10.61 7.54
CA GLY A 118 -10.70 -9.61 6.71
C GLY A 118 -10.85 -10.00 5.26
N THR A 119 -11.82 -9.37 4.63
CA THR A 119 -12.03 -9.41 3.18
C THR A 119 -12.21 -8.00 2.66
N SER A 120 -11.81 -7.77 1.42
CA SER A 120 -12.12 -6.55 0.67
C SER A 120 -12.90 -6.90 -0.58
N LEU A 121 -13.85 -6.01 -0.93
CA LEU A 121 -14.61 -6.04 -2.15
C LEU A 121 -14.49 -4.68 -2.81
N GLY A 122 -14.14 -4.66 -4.08
CA GLY A 122 -13.85 -3.41 -4.78
C GLY A 122 -14.22 -3.42 -6.24
N LEU A 123 -14.09 -2.24 -6.81
CA LEU A 123 -14.18 -1.99 -8.25
C LEU A 123 -12.85 -1.40 -8.70
N ALA A 124 -12.26 -2.01 -9.70
CA ALA A 124 -11.09 -1.52 -10.41
C ALA A 124 -11.56 -0.92 -11.74
N ASN A 125 -11.13 0.28 -12.04
CA ASN A 125 -11.31 0.91 -13.33
C ASN A 125 -9.92 1.08 -13.95
N GLN A 126 -9.74 0.53 -15.12
CA GLN A 126 -8.53 0.73 -15.91
C GLN A 126 -8.89 1.59 -17.12
N SER A 127 -8.24 2.73 -17.24
CA SER A 127 -8.46 3.68 -18.33
C SER A 127 -7.18 3.82 -19.14
N LEU A 128 -7.31 3.67 -20.44
CA LEU A 128 -6.25 3.88 -21.41
C LEU A 128 -6.53 5.18 -22.16
N THR A 129 -5.59 6.12 -22.08
CA THR A 129 -5.65 7.37 -22.84
C THR A 129 -4.43 7.44 -23.76
N PRO A 130 -4.49 6.88 -24.96
CA PRO A 130 -3.34 6.87 -25.86
C PRO A 130 -2.98 8.31 -26.25
N SER A 131 -1.86 8.78 -25.75
CA SER A 131 -1.22 10.02 -26.20
C SER A 131 0.20 9.69 -26.62
N TRP A 132 0.32 9.13 -27.81
CA TRP A 132 1.62 8.71 -28.34
C TRP A 132 2.42 9.93 -28.83
N ASN A 133 2.85 10.76 -27.89
CA ASN A 133 3.78 11.86 -28.16
C ASN A 133 5.22 11.35 -28.21
N GLY A 134 5.46 10.29 -28.98
CA GLY A 134 6.76 9.65 -28.95
C GLY A 134 7.39 9.58 -30.30
N ALA A 135 8.63 10.02 -30.37
CA ALA A 135 9.65 9.83 -31.40
C ALA A 135 9.12 9.77 -32.83
N ASP A 136 9.40 10.80 -33.59
CA ASP A 136 9.11 11.03 -35.01
C ASP A 136 9.49 9.89 -36.01
N ILE A 137 9.75 8.68 -35.55
CA ILE A 137 10.34 7.60 -36.32
C ILE A 137 9.35 6.48 -36.65
N ILE A 138 8.28 6.30 -35.87
CA ILE A 138 7.32 5.21 -36.11
C ILE A 138 5.92 5.80 -36.19
N LYS A 139 5.32 5.69 -37.37
CA LYS A 139 3.88 5.95 -37.54
C LYS A 139 3.13 4.81 -36.83
N TRP A 140 2.72 5.03 -35.60
CA TRP A 140 1.89 4.12 -34.83
C TRP A 140 0.43 4.09 -35.35
N GLU A 141 0.04 5.10 -36.12
CA GLU A 141 -1.26 5.19 -36.80
C GLU A 141 -1.43 4.02 -37.76
N GLY A 142 -2.37 3.12 -37.43
CA GLY A 142 -2.68 1.94 -38.24
C GLY A 142 -1.92 0.66 -37.82
N ASP A 143 -1.12 0.68 -36.76
CA ASP A 143 -0.61 -0.56 -36.16
C ASP A 143 -1.71 -1.23 -35.37
N GLY A 144 -2.19 -2.39 -35.84
CA GLY A 144 -3.27 -3.14 -35.18
C GLY A 144 -2.91 -3.73 -33.81
N ALA A 145 -1.63 -3.67 -33.40
CA ALA A 145 -1.19 -4.10 -32.06
C ALA A 145 -1.25 -2.97 -31.02
N ILE A 146 -1.49 -1.73 -31.45
CA ILE A 146 -1.52 -0.55 -30.59
C ILE A 146 -2.96 -0.03 -30.50
N PRO A 147 -3.54 0.09 -29.31
CA PRO A 147 -4.86 0.70 -29.16
C PRO A 147 -4.89 2.10 -29.74
N GLN A 148 -5.72 2.31 -30.74
CA GLN A 148 -5.88 3.60 -31.43
C GLN A 148 -6.88 4.50 -30.72
N THR A 149 -7.83 3.90 -30.00
CA THR A 149 -8.87 4.59 -29.26
C THR A 149 -8.66 4.39 -27.75
N GLY A 150 -8.85 5.44 -27.00
CA GLY A 150 -8.91 5.33 -25.54
C GLY A 150 -10.14 4.54 -25.08
N GLY A 151 -10.03 3.91 -23.95
CA GLY A 151 -11.13 3.15 -23.34
C GLY A 151 -11.04 3.13 -21.84
N SER A 152 -12.16 2.87 -21.19
CA SER A 152 -12.24 2.68 -19.75
C SER A 152 -13.06 1.44 -19.48
N VAL A 153 -12.48 0.51 -18.73
CA VAL A 153 -13.10 -0.78 -18.38
C VAL A 153 -13.14 -0.94 -16.88
N PHE A 154 -14.26 -1.46 -16.40
CA PHE A 154 -14.47 -1.74 -14.98
C PHE A 154 -14.37 -3.23 -14.71
N GLY A 155 -13.75 -3.57 -13.61
CA GLY A 155 -13.65 -4.92 -13.11
C GLY A 155 -13.98 -5.01 -11.63
N PHE A 156 -14.48 -6.15 -11.20
CA PHE A 156 -14.68 -6.45 -9.79
C PHE A 156 -13.38 -6.95 -9.18
N ASP A 157 -13.07 -6.52 -7.97
CA ASP A 157 -11.86 -6.91 -7.25
C ASP A 157 -12.17 -7.46 -5.87
N MET A 158 -11.37 -8.43 -5.43
CA MET A 158 -11.50 -9.08 -4.15
C MET A 158 -10.14 -9.25 -3.48
N GLY A 159 -10.11 -9.13 -2.15
CA GLY A 159 -8.95 -9.42 -1.34
C GLY A 159 -9.31 -10.16 -0.06
N LEU A 160 -8.34 -10.87 0.49
CA LEU A 160 -8.42 -11.55 1.77
C LEU A 160 -7.19 -11.23 2.60
N GLY A 161 -7.34 -11.22 3.93
CA GLY A 161 -6.19 -10.99 4.80
C GLY A 161 -6.43 -11.44 6.22
N VAL A 162 -5.32 -11.76 6.87
CA VAL A 162 -5.25 -12.01 8.31
C VAL A 162 -4.22 -11.08 8.90
N TYR A 163 -4.53 -10.53 10.06
CA TYR A 163 -3.67 -9.56 10.73
C TYR A 163 -3.76 -9.72 12.24
N TYR A 164 -2.65 -10.05 12.87
CA TYR A 164 -2.53 -10.12 14.30
C TYR A 164 -1.74 -8.92 14.81
N ASN A 165 -2.23 -8.25 15.83
CA ASN A 165 -1.52 -7.14 16.46
C ASN A 165 -1.66 -7.15 17.96
N THR A 166 -0.59 -6.73 18.62
CA THR A 166 -0.50 -6.36 20.04
C THR A 166 -0.09 -4.90 20.14
N ASP A 167 0.18 -4.41 21.34
CA ASP A 167 0.72 -3.05 21.53
C ASP A 167 2.07 -2.84 20.84
N ASN A 168 2.88 -3.89 20.72
CA ASN A 168 4.24 -3.78 20.22
C ASN A 168 4.52 -4.57 18.95
N LEU A 169 3.75 -5.61 18.64
CA LEU A 169 3.98 -6.50 17.50
C LEU A 169 2.82 -6.46 16.54
N TYR A 170 3.10 -6.48 15.26
CA TYR A 170 2.11 -6.91 14.27
C TYR A 170 2.71 -7.92 13.29
N VAL A 171 1.86 -8.83 12.85
CA VAL A 171 2.15 -9.79 11.77
C VAL A 171 0.90 -9.94 10.92
N GLY A 172 1.06 -9.97 9.63
CA GLY A 172 -0.07 -10.12 8.71
C GLY A 172 0.30 -10.84 7.43
N ALA A 173 -0.70 -11.48 6.86
CA ALA A 173 -0.64 -12.05 5.52
C ALA A 173 -1.91 -11.68 4.77
N SER A 174 -1.78 -11.36 3.49
CA SER A 174 -2.94 -11.00 2.66
C SER A 174 -2.72 -11.31 1.20
N THR A 175 -3.80 -11.29 0.45
CA THR A 175 -3.79 -11.34 -1.01
C THR A 175 -4.78 -10.32 -1.55
N THR A 176 -4.35 -9.58 -2.56
CA THR A 176 -5.18 -8.68 -3.37
C THR A 176 -5.45 -9.31 -4.73
N HIS A 177 -6.41 -8.79 -5.47
CA HIS A 177 -6.77 -9.24 -6.81
C HIS A 177 -7.00 -10.75 -6.90
N LEU A 178 -7.73 -11.29 -5.89
CA LEU A 178 -7.92 -12.74 -5.74
C LEU A 178 -8.59 -13.38 -6.95
N ASN A 179 -9.53 -12.68 -7.55
CA ASN A 179 -10.30 -13.11 -8.71
C ASN A 179 -9.59 -12.88 -10.05
N GLN A 180 -8.48 -12.13 -10.06
CA GLN A 180 -7.69 -11.85 -11.26
C GLN A 180 -8.55 -11.41 -12.45
N THR A 181 -9.37 -10.38 -12.24
CA THR A 181 -10.27 -9.87 -13.27
C THR A 181 -9.52 -9.47 -14.52
N SER A 182 -10.01 -9.93 -15.68
CA SER A 182 -9.55 -9.50 -17.00
C SER A 182 -10.33 -8.27 -17.42
N PHE A 183 -9.65 -7.37 -18.11
CA PHE A 183 -10.21 -6.16 -18.73
C PHE A 183 -10.11 -6.32 -20.25
N ASP A 184 -11.26 -6.46 -20.89
CA ASP A 184 -11.35 -6.57 -22.34
C ASP A 184 -11.67 -5.18 -22.90
N TYR A 185 -10.70 -4.59 -23.58
CA TYR A 185 -10.92 -3.31 -24.24
C TYR A 185 -11.72 -3.50 -25.54
N PRO A 186 -12.56 -2.51 -25.89
CA PRO A 186 -13.19 -2.50 -27.21
C PRO A 186 -12.10 -2.65 -28.29
N ASP A 187 -12.37 -3.35 -29.35
CA ASP A 187 -11.49 -3.63 -30.48
C ASP A 187 -10.55 -4.83 -30.34
N ASP A 188 -10.67 -5.68 -29.31
CA ASP A 188 -9.87 -6.91 -29.07
C ASP A 188 -8.33 -6.71 -29.16
N VAL A 189 -7.86 -5.48 -29.06
CA VAL A 189 -6.45 -5.14 -29.29
C VAL A 189 -5.58 -5.37 -28.04
N ALA A 190 -6.17 -5.29 -26.86
CA ALA A 190 -5.44 -5.51 -25.61
C ALA A 190 -6.32 -6.18 -24.57
N GLU A 191 -5.88 -7.29 -24.05
CA GLU A 191 -6.39 -7.91 -22.85
C GLU A 191 -5.41 -7.63 -21.72
N THR A 192 -5.87 -6.96 -20.66
CA THR A 192 -5.09 -6.78 -19.46
C THR A 192 -5.78 -7.49 -18.29
N LYS A 193 -5.01 -7.91 -17.31
CA LYS A 193 -5.52 -8.68 -16.19
C LYS A 193 -4.91 -8.19 -14.89
N LEU A 194 -5.75 -8.00 -13.86
CA LEU A 194 -5.26 -7.81 -12.52
C LEU A 194 -4.48 -9.04 -12.04
N ILE A 195 -3.24 -8.84 -11.66
CA ILE A 195 -2.39 -9.92 -11.19
C ILE A 195 -2.53 -10.04 -9.68
N ARG A 196 -2.76 -11.27 -9.22
CA ARG A 196 -2.86 -11.55 -7.79
C ARG A 196 -1.53 -11.26 -7.11
N HIS A 197 -1.59 -10.48 -6.02
CA HIS A 197 -0.46 -10.20 -5.18
C HIS A 197 -0.64 -10.83 -3.79
N TYR A 198 0.47 -11.28 -3.24
CA TYR A 198 0.57 -11.84 -1.90
C TYR A 198 1.47 -10.94 -1.06
N TYR A 199 1.03 -10.65 0.15
CA TYR A 199 1.75 -9.83 1.09
C TYR A 199 2.01 -10.58 2.38
N LEU A 200 3.24 -10.50 2.88
CA LEU A 200 3.59 -10.84 4.25
C LEU A 200 4.18 -9.61 4.90
N MET A 201 3.72 -9.31 6.09
CA MET A 201 4.17 -8.12 6.81
C MET A 201 4.38 -8.42 8.27
N ALA A 202 5.40 -7.81 8.85
CA ALA A 202 5.68 -7.88 10.27
C ALA A 202 6.35 -6.59 10.72
N GLY A 203 6.12 -6.20 11.97
CA GLY A 203 6.81 -5.08 12.59
C GLY A 203 6.76 -5.19 14.10
N TYR A 204 7.76 -4.59 14.72
CA TYR A 204 7.88 -4.59 16.16
C TYR A 204 8.26 -3.20 16.67
N ASN A 205 7.74 -2.84 17.82
CA ASN A 205 8.02 -1.57 18.47
C ASN A 205 8.89 -1.84 19.72
N ILE A 206 10.15 -1.43 19.67
CA ILE A 206 11.14 -1.61 20.73
C ILE A 206 11.27 -0.30 21.50
N GLN A 207 10.76 -0.27 22.70
CA GLN A 207 10.99 0.86 23.60
C GLN A 207 12.39 0.74 24.21
N LEU A 208 13.23 1.77 24.04
CA LEU A 208 14.57 1.77 24.61
C LEU A 208 14.54 2.10 26.11
N THR A 209 15.68 1.86 26.79
CA THR A 209 15.87 2.23 28.20
C THR A 209 15.57 3.71 28.45
N ASN A 210 15.92 4.59 27.49
CA ASN A 210 15.43 5.95 27.47
C ASN A 210 14.05 5.97 26.79
N PRO A 211 12.94 6.21 27.52
CA PRO A 211 11.58 6.13 27.01
C PRO A 211 11.25 7.19 25.94
N MET A 212 12.16 8.15 25.70
CA MET A 212 12.01 9.12 24.62
C MET A 212 12.30 8.52 23.25
N PHE A 213 12.97 7.36 23.20
CA PHE A 213 13.33 6.71 21.94
C PHE A 213 12.65 5.36 21.77
N GLU A 214 12.11 5.13 20.60
CA GLU A 214 11.54 3.85 20.18
C GLU A 214 12.13 3.48 18.83
N ILE A 215 12.49 2.22 18.64
CA ILE A 215 12.94 1.67 17.36
C ILE A 215 11.82 0.81 16.80
N MET A 216 11.46 1.04 15.55
CA MET A 216 10.35 0.38 14.87
C MET A 216 10.86 -0.33 13.60
N PRO A 217 11.51 -1.51 13.74
CA PRO A 217 11.83 -2.34 12.59
C PRO A 217 10.55 -2.91 11.99
N SER A 218 10.51 -3.02 10.67
CA SER A 218 9.43 -3.70 9.96
C SER A 218 9.91 -4.33 8.66
N LEU A 219 9.17 -5.34 8.24
CA LEU A 219 9.41 -6.10 7.02
C LEU A 219 8.11 -6.17 6.23
N MET A 220 8.19 -6.02 4.93
CA MET A 220 7.12 -6.38 4.01
C MET A 220 7.68 -7.17 2.83
N LEU A 221 7.06 -8.30 2.53
CA LEU A 221 7.25 -9.06 1.30
C LEU A 221 6.00 -8.87 0.44
N GLN A 222 6.18 -8.44 -0.79
CA GLN A 222 5.17 -8.38 -1.84
C GLN A 222 5.57 -9.33 -2.96
N SER A 223 4.66 -10.15 -3.44
CA SER A 223 4.92 -11.11 -4.51
C SER A 223 3.71 -11.31 -5.40
N ASP A 224 3.93 -11.39 -6.70
CA ASP A 224 2.98 -11.85 -7.70
C ASP A 224 3.18 -13.33 -8.10
N ALA A 225 3.93 -14.09 -7.28
CA ALA A 225 4.39 -15.45 -7.50
C ALA A 225 5.46 -15.61 -8.62
N ARG A 226 5.79 -14.54 -9.34
CA ARG A 226 6.86 -14.51 -10.35
C ARG A 226 7.99 -13.58 -9.93
N SER A 227 7.63 -12.41 -9.42
CA SER A 227 8.55 -11.43 -8.86
C SER A 227 8.34 -11.31 -7.34
N HIS A 228 9.38 -10.92 -6.64
CA HIS A 228 9.36 -10.75 -5.20
C HIS A 228 10.04 -9.44 -4.83
N HIS A 229 9.38 -8.64 -4.01
CA HIS A 229 9.90 -7.40 -3.48
C HIS A 229 9.93 -7.47 -1.95
N ILE A 230 11.11 -7.29 -1.40
CA ILE A 230 11.34 -7.34 0.05
C ILE A 230 11.71 -5.93 0.50
N TYR A 231 10.97 -5.41 1.47
CA TYR A 231 11.21 -4.12 2.10
C TYR A 231 11.63 -4.34 3.54
N LEU A 232 12.79 -3.83 3.88
CA LEU A 232 13.32 -3.82 5.23
C LEU A 232 13.34 -2.38 5.73
N ASN A 233 12.55 -2.10 6.75
CA ASN A 233 12.42 -0.74 7.26
C ASN A 233 12.89 -0.68 8.70
N THR A 234 13.49 0.42 9.09
CA THR A 234 13.80 0.73 10.47
C THR A 234 13.59 2.21 10.70
N ASN A 235 12.67 2.55 11.59
CA ASN A 235 12.42 3.92 12.00
C ASN A 235 12.78 4.09 13.47
N VAL A 236 13.33 5.23 13.81
CA VAL A 236 13.54 5.67 15.19
C VAL A 236 12.58 6.80 15.47
N ARG A 237 11.75 6.65 16.49
CA ARG A 237 10.82 7.68 16.96
C ARG A 237 11.38 8.35 18.22
N TYR A 238 11.41 9.67 18.20
CA TYR A 238 11.87 10.50 19.30
C TYR A 238 10.71 11.28 19.92
N ASN A 239 10.58 11.16 21.23
CA ASN A 239 9.59 11.86 22.05
C ASN A 239 8.15 11.75 21.51
N LYS A 240 7.82 10.63 20.87
CA LYS A 240 6.53 10.36 20.20
C LYS A 240 6.11 11.41 19.16
N ARG A 241 7.01 12.31 18.79
CA ARG A 241 6.72 13.45 17.88
C ARG A 241 7.48 13.41 16.57
N PHE A 242 8.74 13.02 16.61
CA PHE A 242 9.58 12.98 15.42
C PHE A 242 9.96 11.56 15.11
N TRP A 243 10.03 11.21 13.86
CA TRP A 243 10.62 9.95 13.45
C TRP A 243 11.52 10.16 12.24
N GLY A 244 12.51 9.34 12.15
CA GLY A 244 13.36 9.24 10.97
C GLY A 244 13.83 7.81 10.82
N GLY A 245 14.12 7.42 9.59
CA GLY A 245 14.48 6.04 9.34
C GLY A 245 15.02 5.80 7.96
N VAL A 246 15.26 4.54 7.70
CA VAL A 246 15.70 4.02 6.42
C VAL A 246 14.82 2.86 6.00
N SER A 247 14.56 2.76 4.71
CA SER A 247 13.90 1.63 4.09
C SER A 247 14.80 1.11 2.96
N TYR A 248 15.01 -0.18 2.91
CA TYR A 248 15.76 -0.83 1.84
C TYR A 248 14.84 -1.78 1.08
N SER A 249 14.63 -1.50 -0.20
CA SER A 249 13.97 -2.39 -1.14
C SER A 249 15.02 -3.23 -1.84
N VAL A 250 15.01 -4.54 -1.63
CA VAL A 250 16.01 -5.45 -2.19
C VAL A 250 15.98 -5.40 -3.72
N GLY A 251 17.10 -5.02 -4.32
CA GLY A 251 17.23 -4.87 -5.78
C GLY A 251 16.54 -3.62 -6.37
N GLY A 252 16.01 -2.72 -5.54
CA GLY A 252 15.31 -1.52 -5.96
C GLY A 252 15.98 -0.23 -5.46
N ALA A 253 15.59 0.26 -4.29
CA ALA A 253 16.00 1.56 -3.79
C ALA A 253 16.39 1.52 -2.30
N LEU A 254 17.20 2.49 -1.89
CA LEU A 254 17.43 2.86 -0.50
C LEU A 254 16.66 4.15 -0.23
N SER A 255 15.79 4.15 0.76
CA SER A 255 14.95 5.30 1.09
C SER A 255 15.35 5.92 2.42
N ALA A 256 15.42 7.23 2.47
CA ALA A 256 15.50 8.01 3.71
C ALA A 256 14.10 8.50 4.07
N LEU A 257 13.70 8.31 5.34
CA LEU A 257 12.38 8.66 5.85
C LEU A 257 12.51 9.68 6.97
N LEU A 258 11.63 10.67 6.94
CA LEU A 258 11.49 11.67 8.00
C LEU A 258 10.02 11.95 8.25
N GLY A 259 9.67 12.28 9.48
CA GLY A 259 8.31 12.69 9.77
C GLY A 259 8.12 13.32 11.13
N ILE A 260 6.95 13.91 11.30
CA ILE A 260 6.55 14.65 12.49
C ILE A 260 5.10 14.32 12.84
N GLU A 261 4.82 14.20 14.12
CA GLU A 261 3.48 14.19 14.70
C GLU A 261 3.18 15.55 15.32
N LEU A 262 2.17 16.22 14.78
CA LEU A 262 1.69 17.50 15.25
C LEU A 262 0.90 17.33 16.57
N MET A 263 0.72 18.42 17.32
CA MET A 263 0.05 18.39 18.64
C MET A 263 -1.41 17.92 18.57
N ASN A 264 -2.04 18.05 17.41
CA ASN A 264 -3.41 17.55 17.16
C ASN A 264 -3.47 16.08 16.73
N GLY A 265 -2.32 15.35 16.69
CA GLY A 265 -2.24 13.95 16.33
C GLY A 265 -2.10 13.67 14.82
N ILE A 266 -2.02 14.69 13.99
CA ILE A 266 -1.71 14.53 12.56
C ILE A 266 -0.24 14.15 12.42
N LYS A 267 0.03 13.07 11.68
CA LYS A 267 1.37 12.61 11.33
C LYS A 267 1.63 12.92 9.87
N ILE A 268 2.75 13.56 9.61
CA ILE A 268 3.21 13.89 8.26
C ILE A 268 4.56 13.25 8.07
N GLY A 269 4.69 12.42 7.04
CA GLY A 269 5.92 11.76 6.67
C GLY A 269 6.35 12.12 5.25
N TYR A 270 7.65 12.17 5.04
CA TYR A 270 8.27 12.31 3.74
C TYR A 270 9.33 11.24 3.57
N SER A 271 9.40 10.65 2.39
CA SER A 271 10.53 9.80 2.02
C SER A 271 11.10 10.19 0.66
N TYR A 272 12.39 9.97 0.55
CA TYR A 272 13.14 10.10 -0.68
C TYR A 272 13.86 8.79 -0.98
N ASP A 273 13.64 8.25 -2.18
CA ASP A 273 14.21 6.99 -2.61
C ASP A 273 15.41 7.24 -3.55
N PHE A 274 16.55 6.75 -3.12
CA PHE A 274 17.73 6.65 -3.94
C PHE A 274 17.68 5.35 -4.74
N GLU A 275 17.47 5.45 -6.04
CA GLU A 275 17.43 4.28 -6.91
C GLU A 275 18.81 3.60 -6.96
N LEU A 276 18.81 2.28 -6.74
CA LEU A 276 20.02 1.46 -6.85
C LEU A 276 20.06 0.65 -8.15
N SER A 277 18.99 0.74 -8.94
CA SER A 277 18.84 0.10 -10.24
C SER A 277 19.44 0.96 -11.36
N PRO A 278 19.57 0.46 -12.60
CA PRO A 278 19.98 1.25 -13.75
C PRO A 278 19.14 2.50 -14.01
N MET A 279 17.93 2.58 -13.46
CA MET A 279 17.04 3.75 -13.52
C MET A 279 17.64 5.00 -12.85
N MET A 280 18.60 4.82 -11.94
CA MET A 280 19.34 5.94 -11.33
C MET A 280 19.97 6.90 -12.36
N LYS A 281 20.27 6.42 -13.56
CA LYS A 281 20.88 7.26 -14.63
C LYS A 281 19.88 8.21 -15.28
N TYR A 282 18.59 7.91 -15.17
CA TYR A 282 17.53 8.59 -15.90
C TYR A 282 16.53 9.32 -15.01
N SER A 283 16.52 9.02 -13.71
CA SER A 283 15.60 9.63 -12.75
C SER A 283 16.35 10.37 -11.65
N SER A 284 15.69 11.35 -11.07
CA SER A 284 16.17 12.08 -9.89
C SER A 284 15.76 11.40 -8.57
N GLY A 285 15.43 10.09 -8.60
CA GLY A 285 14.89 9.37 -7.46
C GLY A 285 13.37 9.45 -7.37
N SER A 286 12.81 8.99 -6.24
CA SER A 286 11.36 9.02 -6.03
C SER A 286 11.01 9.76 -4.74
N HIS A 287 9.89 10.47 -4.76
CA HIS A 287 9.41 11.26 -3.63
C HIS A 287 8.06 10.71 -3.16
N GLU A 288 7.90 10.60 -1.85
CA GLU A 288 6.64 10.17 -1.26
C GLU A 288 6.29 11.03 -0.05
N ILE A 289 5.04 11.46 0.02
CA ILE A 289 4.47 12.19 1.15
C ILE A 289 3.33 11.36 1.72
N THR A 290 3.31 11.16 3.04
CA THR A 290 2.22 10.51 3.74
C THR A 290 1.63 11.44 4.79
N VAL A 291 0.31 11.37 4.93
CA VAL A 291 -0.42 12.05 6.01
C VAL A 291 -1.30 11.03 6.68
N ARG A 292 -1.24 10.94 8.01
CA ARG A 292 -2.08 10.05 8.80
C ARG A 292 -2.68 10.80 9.98
N TYR A 293 -3.95 10.52 10.25
CA TYR A 293 -4.65 11.06 11.40
C TYR A 293 -5.54 10.00 12.02
N CYS A 294 -5.38 9.78 13.33
CA CYS A 294 -6.23 8.86 14.08
C CYS A 294 -6.86 9.60 15.27
N PHE A 295 -8.16 9.47 15.44
CA PHE A 295 -8.92 10.15 16.49
C PHE A 295 -9.98 9.22 17.10
N ASP A 296 -10.35 9.50 18.35
CA ASP A 296 -11.36 8.75 19.07
C ASP A 296 -12.76 9.25 18.72
N LEU A 297 -13.71 8.33 18.53
CA LEU A 297 -15.13 8.65 18.39
C LEU A 297 -15.82 8.97 19.72
N SER A 298 -15.20 8.56 20.84
CA SER A 298 -15.82 8.73 22.15
C SER A 298 -15.91 10.20 22.52
N ASN A 299 -17.02 10.78 22.14
CA ASN A 299 -17.57 11.98 22.78
C ASN A 299 -18.14 11.60 24.17
N ASP A 300 -17.35 10.96 25.01
CA ASP A 300 -17.62 10.90 26.42
C ASP A 300 -17.42 12.29 27.02
N ARG A 301 -18.34 13.18 26.66
CA ARG A 301 -18.67 14.30 27.54
C ARG A 301 -19.25 13.64 28.78
N SER A 302 -18.38 13.25 29.72
CA SER A 302 -18.82 13.01 31.08
C SER A 302 -19.68 14.21 31.47
N PRO A 303 -20.97 14.02 31.79
CA PRO A 303 -21.76 15.14 32.25
C PRO A 303 -21.04 15.68 33.47
N GLN A 304 -20.57 16.91 33.41
CA GLN A 304 -20.04 17.59 34.58
C GLN A 304 -21.18 17.59 35.57
N LYS A 305 -21.12 16.69 36.56
CA LYS A 305 -21.99 16.77 37.72
C LYS A 305 -21.63 18.07 38.39
N TYR A 306 -22.36 19.12 38.07
CA TYR A 306 -22.35 20.32 38.90
C TYR A 306 -22.79 19.89 40.30
N LYS A 307 -21.84 19.76 41.21
CA LYS A 307 -22.17 19.73 42.63
C LYS A 307 -22.76 21.10 42.95
N SER A 308 -24.06 21.20 42.96
CA SER A 308 -24.75 22.34 43.55
C SER A 308 -24.34 22.39 45.03
N ILE A 309 -23.48 23.32 45.36
CA ILE A 309 -23.19 23.67 46.74
C ILE A 309 -24.37 24.50 47.22
N ARG A 310 -25.42 23.88 47.69
CA ARG A 310 -26.41 24.55 48.53
C ARG A 310 -25.81 24.64 49.92
N PHE A 311 -25.30 25.80 50.27
CA PHE A 311 -25.12 26.16 51.67
C PHE A 311 -26.51 26.41 52.28
N LEU A 312 -26.80 25.64 53.31
CA LEU A 312 -27.73 26.03 54.37
C LEU A 312 -26.92 26.52 55.55
#